data_beba8bec3ac19e60ab9c296308c77e6a
#
_entry.id   beba8bec3ac19e60ab9c296308c77e6a
#
_cell.length_a   1.000
_cell.length_b   1.000
_cell.length_c   1.000
_cell.angle_alpha   90.00
_cell.angle_beta   90.00
_cell.angle_gamma   90.00
#
_symmetry.space_group_name_H-M   'P 1'
#
loop_
_entity.id
_entity.type
_entity.pdbx_description
1 polymer ?
#
loop_
_entity_poly.entity_id
_entity_poly.type
_entity_poly.pdbx_seq_one_letter_code
_entity_poly.pdbx_strand_id
1 'polypeptide(L)'
;MSVIILGIESSCDDTSAAILRDGELLSNVTAGQAVHEMYGGVVPELASRAHQQNIIPVVDAALKKAGVEREDISAVAFTRGPGLMGSLLVGTSFAKGFALGLDIPMIDVNHLQAHVLAHFVREPSVEPHLPEFPFLCLLVSGGNSQIILVKSYKEMQVLGQTIDDAAGEAFDREASAPPPQAGGQGSDS
;
A
#
# COMPACT_ATOMS: atom_id res chain seq x y z
N MET A 1 28.65 -5.56 0.98
CA MET A 1 27.59 -6.01 1.92
C MET A 1 26.27 -5.82 1.21
N SER A 2 25.37 -6.80 1.25
CA SER A 2 24.01 -6.63 0.74
C SER A 2 23.19 -5.79 1.71
N VAL A 3 22.27 -4.99 1.17
CA VAL A 3 21.35 -4.16 1.96
C VAL A 3 20.02 -4.87 2.05
N ILE A 4 19.58 -5.20 3.27
CA ILE A 4 18.29 -5.84 3.51
C ILE A 4 17.36 -4.84 4.18
N ILE A 5 16.18 -4.61 3.58
CA ILE A 5 15.20 -3.63 4.06
C ILE A 5 13.92 -4.36 4.45
N LEU A 6 13.42 -4.06 5.64
CA LEU A 6 12.07 -4.38 6.07
C LEU A 6 11.14 -3.24 5.68
N GLY A 7 10.19 -3.48 4.77
CA GLY A 7 9.12 -2.55 4.43
C GLY A 7 7.85 -2.83 5.22
N ILE A 8 7.19 -1.79 5.75
CA ILE A 8 5.96 -1.88 6.54
C ILE A 8 4.90 -0.96 5.93
N GLU A 9 3.73 -1.53 5.66
CA GLU A 9 2.54 -0.81 5.17
C GLU A 9 1.36 -1.04 6.11
N SER A 10 0.74 0.05 6.54
CA SER A 10 -0.44 0.04 7.42
C SER A 10 -1.35 1.25 7.20
N SER A 11 -1.42 1.80 5.98
CA SER A 11 -2.08 3.08 5.74
C SER A 11 -3.61 3.04 5.74
N CYS A 12 -4.21 1.88 5.52
CA CYS A 12 -5.68 1.72 5.45
C CYS A 12 -6.16 0.57 6.34
N ASP A 13 -6.52 -0.56 5.77
CA ASP A 13 -7.07 -1.73 6.45
C ASP A 13 -6.12 -2.94 6.46
N ASP A 14 -5.29 -3.09 5.45
CA ASP A 14 -4.34 -4.19 5.37
C ASP A 14 -3.04 -3.91 6.11
N THR A 15 -2.56 -4.91 6.87
CA THR A 15 -1.22 -4.89 7.47
C THR A 15 -0.27 -5.69 6.59
N SER A 16 0.74 -5.05 6.04
CA SER A 16 1.71 -5.73 5.17
C SER A 16 3.14 -5.53 5.63
N ALA A 17 3.96 -6.56 5.43
CA ALA A 17 5.41 -6.49 5.59
C ALA A 17 6.12 -7.22 4.44
N ALA A 18 7.18 -6.61 3.93
CA ALA A 18 8.01 -7.17 2.87
C ALA A 18 9.49 -7.09 3.23
N ILE A 19 10.25 -8.09 2.77
CA ILE A 19 11.71 -8.10 2.89
C ILE A 19 12.30 -7.99 1.49
N LEU A 20 13.13 -6.98 1.31
CA LEU A 20 13.89 -6.75 0.07
C LEU A 20 15.38 -6.87 0.33
N ARG A 21 16.11 -7.50 -0.59
CA ARG A 21 17.57 -7.56 -0.61
C ARG A 21 18.09 -6.96 -1.90
N ASP A 22 18.78 -5.83 -1.82
CA ASP A 22 19.37 -5.14 -2.98
C ASP A 22 18.33 -4.89 -4.11
N GLY A 23 17.07 -4.59 -3.74
CA GLY A 23 15.95 -4.35 -4.64
C GLY A 23 15.23 -5.60 -5.15
N GLU A 24 15.61 -6.80 -4.69
CA GLU A 24 14.93 -8.06 -4.97
C GLU A 24 13.98 -8.42 -3.82
N LEU A 25 12.74 -8.81 -4.16
CA LEU A 25 11.72 -9.20 -3.21
C LEU A 25 11.99 -10.63 -2.70
N LEU A 26 12.31 -10.76 -1.42
CA LEU A 26 12.47 -12.07 -0.77
C LEU A 26 11.16 -12.58 -0.19
N SER A 27 10.34 -11.69 0.35
CA SER A 27 9.02 -12.04 0.88
C SER A 27 8.09 -10.82 0.86
N ASN A 28 6.80 -11.12 0.71
CA ASN A 28 5.71 -10.17 0.93
C ASN A 28 4.60 -10.94 1.66
N VAL A 29 4.13 -10.40 2.77
CA VAL A 29 3.07 -10.97 3.62
C VAL A 29 2.07 -9.89 3.95
N THR A 30 0.80 -10.19 3.72
CA THR A 30 -0.32 -9.29 4.00
C THR A 30 -1.35 -10.01 4.87
N ALA A 31 -1.82 -9.35 5.92
CA ALA A 31 -2.98 -9.74 6.69
C ALA A 31 -4.12 -8.77 6.41
N GLY A 32 -5.12 -9.25 5.68
CA GLY A 32 -6.35 -8.50 5.39
C GLY A 32 -7.31 -8.49 6.58
N GLN A 33 -8.26 -7.57 6.54
CA GLN A 33 -9.25 -7.37 7.60
C GLN A 33 -10.68 -7.61 7.07
N ALA A 34 -11.08 -8.88 6.96
CA ALA A 34 -12.42 -9.27 6.49
C ALA A 34 -13.59 -8.65 7.31
N VAL A 35 -13.30 -8.14 8.52
CA VAL A 35 -14.30 -7.49 9.38
C VAL A 35 -14.95 -6.27 8.72
N HIS A 36 -14.24 -5.57 7.84
CA HIS A 36 -14.75 -4.36 7.17
C HIS A 36 -15.83 -4.64 6.13
N GLU A 37 -15.84 -5.83 5.53
CA GLU A 37 -16.89 -6.28 4.60
C GLU A 37 -18.27 -6.25 5.25
N MET A 38 -18.35 -6.55 6.54
CA MET A 38 -19.61 -6.54 7.30
C MET A 38 -20.19 -5.13 7.53
N TYR A 39 -19.36 -4.10 7.43
CA TYR A 39 -19.75 -2.71 7.67
C TYR A 39 -19.86 -1.88 6.38
N GLY A 40 -19.69 -2.50 5.21
CA GLY A 40 -19.77 -1.82 3.91
C GLY A 40 -18.65 -0.81 3.64
N GLY A 41 -17.50 -0.96 4.32
CA GLY A 41 -16.33 -0.10 4.16
C GLY A 41 -15.43 -0.08 5.38
N VAL A 42 -14.29 0.59 5.29
CA VAL A 42 -13.28 0.62 6.33
C VAL A 42 -13.75 1.45 7.55
N VAL A 43 -13.73 0.82 8.73
CA VAL A 43 -13.96 1.48 10.02
C VAL A 43 -12.62 1.81 10.67
N PRO A 44 -12.20 3.09 10.75
CA PRO A 44 -10.83 3.48 11.12
C PRO A 44 -10.37 2.95 12.50
N GLU A 45 -11.27 2.90 13.49
CA GLU A 45 -10.92 2.40 14.82
C GLU A 45 -10.67 0.89 14.82
N LEU A 46 -11.49 0.13 14.08
CA LEU A 46 -11.30 -1.32 13.93
C LEU A 46 -10.01 -1.62 13.15
N ALA A 47 -9.74 -0.85 12.08
CA ALA A 47 -8.51 -0.96 11.33
C ALA A 47 -7.27 -0.78 12.23
N SER A 48 -7.24 0.28 13.03
CA SER A 48 -6.11 0.54 13.94
C SER A 48 -5.89 -0.59 14.94
N ARG A 49 -6.96 -1.15 15.51
CA ARG A 49 -6.87 -2.28 16.45
C ARG A 49 -6.37 -3.56 15.76
N ALA A 50 -6.83 -3.82 14.56
CA ALA A 50 -6.38 -4.98 13.79
C ALA A 50 -4.90 -4.86 13.40
N HIS A 51 -4.42 -3.66 13.02
CA HIS A 51 -2.99 -3.43 12.80
C HIS A 51 -2.15 -3.73 14.04
N GLN A 52 -2.59 -3.33 15.24
CA GLN A 52 -1.89 -3.64 16.50
C GLN A 52 -1.77 -5.15 16.75
N GLN A 53 -2.78 -5.93 16.36
CA GLN A 53 -2.77 -7.38 16.50
C GLN A 53 -1.91 -8.07 15.44
N ASN A 54 -1.94 -7.54 14.20
CA ASN A 54 -1.37 -8.19 13.03
C ASN A 54 0.11 -7.85 12.78
N ILE A 55 0.59 -6.67 13.22
CA ILE A 55 1.90 -6.17 12.79
C ILE A 55 3.06 -7.09 13.19
N ILE A 56 3.05 -7.61 14.42
CA ILE A 56 4.10 -8.51 14.90
C ILE A 56 4.07 -9.85 14.14
N PRO A 57 2.93 -10.58 14.07
CA PRO A 57 2.88 -11.83 13.33
C PRO A 57 3.16 -11.69 11.84
N VAL A 58 2.77 -10.57 11.21
CA VAL A 58 3.04 -10.31 9.79
C VAL A 58 4.53 -10.10 9.55
N VAL A 59 5.20 -9.31 10.39
CA VAL A 59 6.65 -9.09 10.29
C VAL A 59 7.43 -10.38 10.56
N ASP A 60 7.05 -11.14 11.60
CA ASP A 60 7.67 -12.44 11.90
C ASP A 60 7.52 -13.43 10.73
N ALA A 61 6.33 -13.49 10.13
CA ALA A 61 6.08 -14.33 8.96
C ALA A 61 6.90 -13.87 7.73
N ALA A 62 7.05 -12.56 7.52
CA ALA A 62 7.85 -12.03 6.42
C ALA A 62 9.34 -12.38 6.58
N LEU A 63 9.90 -12.25 7.78
CA LEU A 63 11.28 -12.62 8.09
C LEU A 63 11.51 -14.13 7.87
N LYS A 64 10.64 -14.97 8.42
CA LYS A 64 10.71 -16.43 8.27
C LYS A 64 10.61 -16.87 6.80
N LYS A 65 9.68 -16.29 6.05
CA LYS A 65 9.51 -16.60 4.63
C LYS A 65 10.72 -16.17 3.79
N ALA A 66 11.37 -15.07 4.17
CA ALA A 66 12.60 -14.59 3.53
C ALA A 66 13.85 -15.39 3.93
N GLY A 67 13.80 -16.16 5.01
CA GLY A 67 14.98 -16.81 5.59
C GLY A 67 16.00 -15.80 6.13
N VAL A 68 15.53 -14.71 6.74
CA VAL A 68 16.31 -13.57 7.23
C VAL A 68 16.06 -13.40 8.73
N GLU A 69 17.11 -13.25 9.50
CA GLU A 69 16.99 -12.90 10.91
C GLU A 69 16.82 -11.39 11.07
N ARG A 70 16.20 -10.96 12.16
CA ARG A 70 15.96 -9.52 12.40
C ARG A 70 17.24 -8.70 12.46
N GLU A 71 18.33 -9.31 12.93
CA GLU A 71 19.66 -8.72 13.05
C GLU A 71 20.33 -8.48 11.68
N ASP A 72 19.85 -9.13 10.62
CA ASP A 72 20.35 -8.93 9.25
C ASP A 72 19.73 -7.67 8.58
N ILE A 73 18.68 -7.11 9.16
CA ILE A 73 17.98 -5.94 8.61
C ILE A 73 18.87 -4.71 8.69
N SER A 74 19.10 -4.08 7.55
CA SER A 74 19.95 -2.88 7.42
C SER A 74 19.18 -1.58 7.64
N ALA A 75 17.86 -1.57 7.35
CA ALA A 75 16.99 -0.41 7.53
C ALA A 75 15.52 -0.84 7.58
N VAL A 76 14.66 -0.01 8.20
CA VAL A 76 13.20 -0.16 8.16
C VAL A 76 12.59 0.96 7.34
N ALA A 77 11.86 0.61 6.28
CA ALA A 77 11.02 1.52 5.52
C ALA A 77 9.56 1.40 6.01
N PHE A 78 8.86 2.51 6.17
CA PHE A 78 7.47 2.51 6.62
C PHE A 78 6.66 3.57 5.92
N THR A 79 5.38 3.32 5.72
CA THR A 79 4.46 4.29 5.12
C THR A 79 4.17 5.42 6.10
N ARG A 80 4.59 6.65 5.72
CA ARG A 80 4.31 7.87 6.48
C ARG A 80 2.90 8.38 6.24
N GLY A 81 2.35 8.15 5.06
CA GLY A 81 1.07 8.65 4.58
C GLY A 81 1.08 8.95 3.07
N PRO A 82 -0.07 9.34 2.49
CA PRO A 82 -1.39 9.49 3.14
C PRO A 82 -2.00 8.16 3.60
N GLY A 83 -3.00 8.26 4.49
CA GLY A 83 -3.71 7.11 5.04
C GLY A 83 -4.48 7.44 6.32
N LEU A 84 -5.11 6.45 6.93
CA LEU A 84 -5.83 6.58 8.18
C LEU A 84 -4.85 6.82 9.34
N MET A 85 -5.04 7.91 10.07
CA MET A 85 -4.11 8.36 11.11
C MET A 85 -3.80 7.27 12.14
N GLY A 86 -4.82 6.58 12.67
CA GLY A 86 -4.64 5.52 13.66
C GLY A 86 -3.86 4.33 13.12
N SER A 87 -4.12 3.94 11.87
CA SER A 87 -3.42 2.86 11.16
C SER A 87 -1.95 3.21 10.91
N LEU A 88 -1.68 4.42 10.40
CA LEU A 88 -0.33 4.94 10.19
C LEU A 88 0.48 5.01 11.49
N LEU A 89 -0.15 5.39 12.60
CA LEU A 89 0.51 5.45 13.92
C LEU A 89 0.98 4.08 14.39
N VAL A 90 0.24 3.01 14.11
CA VAL A 90 0.66 1.63 14.47
C VAL A 90 1.93 1.24 13.72
N GLY A 91 1.93 1.35 12.38
CA GLY A 91 3.11 1.02 11.56
C GLY A 91 4.33 1.87 11.89
N THR A 92 4.13 3.19 12.04
CA THR A 92 5.21 4.12 12.41
C THR A 92 5.79 3.80 13.78
N SER A 93 4.95 3.53 14.79
CA SER A 93 5.41 3.21 16.15
C SER A 93 6.17 1.89 16.19
N PHE A 94 5.67 0.87 15.47
CA PHE A 94 6.36 -0.41 15.36
C PHE A 94 7.71 -0.23 14.66
N ALA A 95 7.75 0.44 13.49
CA ALA A 95 8.99 0.70 12.75
C ALA A 95 10.03 1.41 13.61
N LYS A 96 9.59 2.43 14.38
CA LYS A 96 10.44 3.16 15.31
C LYS A 96 11.00 2.28 16.41
N GLY A 97 10.16 1.46 17.05
CA GLY A 97 10.59 0.53 18.10
C GLY A 97 11.57 -0.52 17.58
N PHE A 98 11.28 -1.08 16.39
CA PHE A 98 12.13 -2.07 15.73
C PHE A 98 13.50 -1.48 15.36
N ALA A 99 13.51 -0.33 14.71
CA ALA A 99 14.74 0.35 14.30
C ALA A 99 15.60 0.78 15.49
N LEU A 100 14.97 1.31 16.56
CA LEU A 100 15.66 1.70 17.78
C LEU A 100 16.28 0.50 18.50
N GLY A 101 15.56 -0.63 18.53
CA GLY A 101 16.04 -1.85 19.18
C GLY A 101 17.27 -2.49 18.53
N LEU A 102 17.46 -2.25 17.22
CA LEU A 102 18.57 -2.77 16.42
C LEU A 102 19.62 -1.71 16.07
N ASP A 103 19.42 -0.46 16.45
CA ASP A 103 20.27 0.68 16.11
C ASP A 103 20.46 0.84 14.58
N ILE A 104 19.37 0.72 13.82
CA ILE A 104 19.34 0.83 12.36
C ILE A 104 18.49 2.02 11.90
N PRO A 105 18.73 2.58 10.70
CA PRO A 105 17.98 3.73 10.20
C PRO A 105 16.53 3.40 9.86
N MET A 106 15.68 4.43 10.01
CA MET A 106 14.30 4.46 9.50
C MET A 106 14.21 5.28 8.23
N ILE A 107 13.35 4.84 7.30
CA ILE A 107 13.07 5.52 6.03
C ILE A 107 11.56 5.74 5.94
N ASP A 108 11.15 7.01 5.92
CA ASP A 108 9.74 7.34 5.68
C ASP A 108 9.41 7.32 4.18
N VAL A 109 8.31 6.68 3.82
CA VAL A 109 7.87 6.48 2.45
C VAL A 109 6.48 7.07 2.25
N ASN A 110 6.29 7.84 1.18
CA ASN A 110 4.96 8.28 0.77
C ASN A 110 4.20 7.12 0.11
N HIS A 111 2.98 6.85 0.56
CA HIS A 111 2.14 5.75 0.08
C HIS A 111 1.93 5.76 -1.45
N LEU A 112 1.61 6.92 -2.02
CA LEU A 112 1.35 7.05 -3.46
C LEU A 112 2.64 6.90 -4.29
N GLN A 113 3.77 7.41 -3.79
CA GLN A 113 5.07 7.17 -4.43
C GLN A 113 5.48 5.70 -4.33
N ALA A 114 5.16 5.01 -3.24
CA ALA A 114 5.40 3.58 -3.10
C ALA A 114 4.68 2.76 -4.17
N HIS A 115 3.43 3.10 -4.50
CA HIS A 115 2.71 2.46 -5.61
C HIS A 115 3.43 2.62 -6.94
N VAL A 116 3.97 3.81 -7.24
CA VAL A 116 4.76 4.05 -8.46
C VAL A 116 6.06 3.26 -8.42
N LEU A 117 6.77 3.28 -7.29
CA LEU A 117 8.07 2.62 -7.14
C LEU A 117 7.98 1.09 -7.04
N ALA A 118 6.81 0.53 -6.76
CA ALA A 118 6.58 -0.92 -6.77
C ALA A 118 6.96 -1.57 -8.12
N HIS A 119 6.83 -0.84 -9.24
CA HIS A 119 7.24 -1.30 -10.56
C HIS A 119 8.75 -1.59 -10.70
N PHE A 120 9.57 -1.08 -9.79
CA PHE A 120 11.02 -1.30 -9.79
C PHE A 120 11.45 -2.43 -8.85
N VAL A 121 10.53 -3.03 -8.11
CA VAL A 121 10.80 -4.21 -7.28
C VAL A 121 11.00 -5.41 -8.19
N ARG A 122 12.12 -6.11 -8.00
CA ARG A 122 12.42 -7.31 -8.78
C ARG A 122 11.90 -8.55 -8.05
N GLU A 123 11.09 -9.34 -8.74
CA GLU A 123 10.64 -10.63 -8.25
C GLU A 123 11.53 -11.75 -8.81
N PRO A 124 11.98 -12.73 -8.00
CA PRO A 124 12.95 -13.75 -8.41
C PRO A 124 12.55 -14.59 -9.62
N SER A 125 11.24 -14.71 -9.89
CA SER A 125 10.69 -15.58 -10.94
C SER A 125 10.10 -14.82 -12.12
N VAL A 126 10.22 -13.48 -12.13
CA VAL A 126 9.62 -12.61 -13.14
C VAL A 126 10.71 -11.85 -13.86
N GLU A 127 10.69 -11.89 -15.20
CA GLU A 127 11.59 -11.05 -15.99
C GLU A 127 11.26 -9.57 -15.72
N PRO A 128 12.22 -8.76 -15.26
CA PRO A 128 11.92 -7.40 -14.85
C PRO A 128 11.58 -6.52 -16.05
N HIS A 129 10.35 -6.03 -16.10
CA HIS A 129 9.91 -4.99 -17.03
C HIS A 129 10.01 -3.62 -16.34
N LEU A 130 11.24 -3.11 -16.23
CA LEU A 130 11.49 -1.84 -15.55
C LEU A 130 11.17 -0.67 -16.49
N PRO A 131 10.34 0.28 -16.05
CA PRO A 131 10.09 1.48 -16.85
C PRO A 131 11.34 2.34 -16.95
N GLU A 132 11.59 2.92 -18.14
CA GLU A 132 12.68 3.85 -18.36
C GLU A 132 12.25 5.29 -18.05
N PHE A 133 13.11 6.04 -17.36
CA PHE A 133 12.83 7.45 -17.07
C PHE A 133 13.09 8.35 -18.30
N PRO A 134 12.28 9.43 -18.49
CA PRO A 134 11.05 9.72 -17.78
C PRO A 134 9.86 8.93 -18.34
N PHE A 135 8.85 8.64 -17.49
CA PHE A 135 7.60 8.02 -17.90
C PHE A 135 6.38 8.65 -17.24
N LEU A 136 5.20 8.42 -17.82
CA LEU A 136 3.92 8.77 -17.23
C LEU A 136 3.34 7.57 -16.49
N CYS A 137 2.95 7.79 -15.24
CA CYS A 137 2.25 6.81 -14.43
C CYS A 137 0.81 7.27 -14.21
N LEU A 138 -0.16 6.42 -14.55
CA LEU A 138 -1.54 6.56 -14.14
C LEU A 138 -1.75 5.75 -12.87
N LEU A 139 -1.86 6.46 -11.74
CA LEU A 139 -2.18 5.88 -10.45
C LEU A 139 -3.70 5.89 -10.28
N VAL A 140 -4.31 4.73 -10.08
CA VAL A 140 -5.76 4.56 -9.85
C VAL A 140 -5.97 3.77 -8.58
N SER A 141 -6.70 4.33 -7.63
CA SER A 141 -7.06 3.68 -6.37
C SER A 141 -8.48 4.07 -5.95
N GLY A 142 -8.99 3.49 -4.88
CA GLY A 142 -10.32 3.79 -4.34
C GLY A 142 -10.52 5.27 -4.03
N GLY A 143 -9.55 5.92 -3.40
CA GLY A 143 -9.64 7.33 -2.99
C GLY A 143 -8.75 8.31 -3.78
N ASN A 144 -7.96 7.84 -4.75
CA ASN A 144 -7.03 8.69 -5.49
C ASN A 144 -6.88 8.23 -6.93
N SER A 145 -7.01 9.17 -7.89
CA SER A 145 -6.59 8.95 -9.27
C SER A 145 -5.70 10.11 -9.69
N GLN A 146 -4.48 9.80 -10.11
CA GLN A 146 -3.47 10.80 -10.46
C GLN A 146 -2.72 10.43 -11.73
N ILE A 147 -2.36 11.45 -12.52
CA ILE A 147 -1.38 11.32 -13.61
C ILE A 147 -0.07 11.93 -13.11
N ILE A 148 0.98 11.13 -13.08
CA ILE A 148 2.27 11.50 -12.50
C ILE A 148 3.35 11.38 -13.57
N LEU A 149 4.11 12.46 -13.80
CA LEU A 149 5.35 12.41 -14.56
C LEU A 149 6.48 11.99 -13.61
N VAL A 150 7.05 10.83 -13.88
CA VAL A 150 8.15 10.25 -13.09
C VAL A 150 9.45 10.50 -13.85
N LYS A 151 10.28 11.42 -13.35
CA LYS A 151 11.56 11.78 -13.97
C LYS A 151 12.73 10.99 -13.39
N SER A 152 12.61 10.58 -12.12
CA SER A 152 13.58 9.73 -11.43
C SER A 152 12.92 9.10 -10.19
N TYR A 153 13.63 8.23 -9.48
CA TYR A 153 13.17 7.64 -8.21
C TYR A 153 12.77 8.69 -7.15
N LYS A 154 13.34 9.88 -7.21
CA LYS A 154 13.12 10.96 -6.23
C LYS A 154 12.36 12.16 -6.79
N GLU A 155 12.17 12.23 -8.11
CA GLU A 155 11.53 13.37 -8.76
C GLU A 155 10.26 12.92 -9.49
N MET A 156 9.13 13.19 -8.85
CA MET A 156 7.79 12.88 -9.35
C MET A 156 6.95 14.15 -9.33
N GLN A 157 6.27 14.44 -10.45
CA GLN A 157 5.43 15.62 -10.62
C GLN A 157 4.01 15.18 -10.93
N VAL A 158 3.06 15.53 -10.07
CA VAL A 158 1.62 15.33 -10.33
C VAL A 158 1.20 16.34 -11.41
N LEU A 159 0.76 15.84 -12.56
CA LEU A 159 0.26 16.62 -13.69
C LEU A 159 -1.24 16.84 -13.60
N GLY A 160 -1.96 15.89 -13.02
CA GLY A 160 -3.40 15.95 -12.82
C GLY A 160 -3.84 14.99 -11.74
N GLN A 161 -4.93 15.32 -11.07
CA GLN A 161 -5.54 14.47 -10.06
C GLN A 161 -7.06 14.61 -10.11
N THR A 162 -7.75 13.59 -9.62
CA THR A 162 -9.21 13.65 -9.45
C THR A 162 -9.59 14.79 -8.52
N ILE A 163 -10.61 15.58 -8.95
CA ILE A 163 -11.13 16.72 -8.18
C ILE A 163 -12.35 16.29 -7.37
N ASP A 164 -13.13 15.34 -7.87
CA ASP A 164 -14.39 14.86 -7.28
C ASP A 164 -14.30 13.39 -6.88
N ASP A 165 -14.79 12.47 -7.73
CA ASP A 165 -14.75 11.04 -7.45
C ASP A 165 -13.49 10.39 -8.04
N ALA A 166 -12.77 9.60 -7.24
CA ALA A 166 -11.71 8.74 -7.75
C ALA A 166 -12.32 7.61 -8.62
N ALA A 167 -11.55 7.13 -9.60
CA ALA A 167 -12.04 6.11 -10.53
C ALA A 167 -12.55 4.85 -9.82
N GLY A 168 -11.92 4.43 -8.71
CA GLY A 168 -12.39 3.30 -7.90
C GLY A 168 -13.77 3.55 -7.29
N GLU A 169 -13.99 4.71 -6.69
CA GLU A 169 -15.30 5.09 -6.13
C GLU A 169 -16.39 5.19 -7.21
N ALA A 170 -16.04 5.69 -8.40
CA ALA A 170 -16.97 5.76 -9.53
C ALA A 170 -17.43 4.36 -9.96
N PHE A 171 -16.52 3.38 -10.04
CA PHE A 171 -16.87 2.00 -10.34
C PHE A 171 -17.70 1.34 -9.26
N ASP A 172 -17.39 1.56 -7.98
CA ASP A 172 -18.14 1.02 -6.85
C ASP A 172 -19.57 1.57 -6.80
N ARG A 173 -19.77 2.85 -7.13
CA ARG A 173 -21.10 3.44 -7.23
C ARG A 173 -21.92 2.88 -8.38
N GLU A 174 -21.32 2.70 -9.57
CA GLU A 174 -22.01 2.09 -10.71
C GLU A 174 -22.38 0.64 -10.43
N ALA A 175 -21.48 -0.13 -9.80
CA ALA A 175 -21.76 -1.52 -9.42
C ALA A 175 -22.87 -1.64 -8.36
N SER A 176 -23.03 -0.61 -7.53
CA SER A 176 -24.06 -0.54 -6.46
C SER A 176 -25.36 0.12 -6.91
N ALA A 177 -25.40 0.72 -8.11
CA ALA A 177 -26.60 1.37 -8.62
C ALA A 177 -27.66 0.33 -8.96
N PRO A 178 -28.94 0.53 -8.55
CA PRO A 178 -30.01 -0.34 -8.98
C PRO A 178 -30.16 -0.30 -10.51
N PRO A 179 -30.49 -1.42 -11.18
CA PRO A 179 -30.63 -1.44 -12.62
C PRO A 179 -31.64 -0.39 -13.07
N PRO A 180 -31.41 0.27 -14.20
CA PRO A 180 -32.34 1.28 -14.71
C PRO A 180 -33.74 0.68 -14.81
N GLN A 181 -34.69 1.32 -14.14
CA GLN A 181 -36.08 0.90 -14.22
C GLN A 181 -36.50 0.96 -15.68
N ALA A 182 -36.85 -0.19 -16.25
CA ALA A 182 -37.41 -0.25 -17.58
C ALA A 182 -38.63 0.69 -17.64
N GLY A 183 -38.54 1.72 -18.49
CA GLY A 183 -39.56 2.76 -18.60
C GLY A 183 -40.92 2.15 -18.81
N GLY A 184 -41.83 2.46 -17.89
CA GLY A 184 -43.22 2.11 -18.05
C GLY A 184 -43.73 2.72 -19.34
N GLN A 185 -44.13 1.88 -20.27
CA GLN A 185 -44.89 2.30 -21.44
C GLN A 185 -46.22 2.92 -20.94
N GLY A 186 -46.34 4.21 -21.14
CA GLY A 186 -47.62 4.89 -20.95
C GLY A 186 -48.68 4.25 -21.86
N SER A 187 -49.66 3.65 -21.26
CA SER A 187 -50.90 3.27 -21.98
C SER A 187 -51.70 4.54 -22.18
N ASP A 188 -51.62 5.12 -23.39
CA ASP A 188 -52.66 6.00 -23.89
C ASP A 188 -53.92 5.17 -24.19
N SER A 189 -55.02 5.50 -23.54
CA SER A 189 -56.39 5.20 -23.94
C SER A 189 -57.31 6.27 -23.42
#